data_b02cfaa11c0e2b1a4ab83ff4d43c8093
#
_entry.id   b02cfaa11c0e2b1a4ab83ff4d43c8093
#
_cell.length_a   1.000
_cell.length_b   1.000
_cell.length_c   1.000
_cell.angle_alpha   90.00
_cell.angle_beta   90.00
_cell.angle_gamma   90.00
#
_symmetry.space_group_name_H-M   'P 1'
#
loop_
_entity.id
_entity.type
_entity.pdbx_description
1 polymer ?
#
loop_
_entity_poly.entity_id
_entity_poly.type
_entity_poly.pdbx_seq_one_letter_code
_entity_poly.pdbx_strand_id
1 'polypeptide(L)'
;MTIGGAGRRTEKPAAVILIGLMAVLLCTFGMTACGSRTEQPEQATQDEQMEIHVAADGNDETGNGTTEAPYATITRAAAEMPGSVIVVHGGDYGPVRLDAACSGTGDSPTVIRAAEGERPVIHGSEKDVVGGEKVIGGGEKDRVCLSITNAQHISVEGIETEGGTHGITYESTRDAGDQPLSSIAIRDCTVRGVRGVHGINVYAFNDLAPVSDLVIEGCEVCDCECGDSESLVINGNIDGFLIAGNTIHDNNNIGIDMIGFEGLAMHPDGDANPYEADQVRNGVCRENVVYNISSEGNDAYYEDGEYDLCADGIYVDGGRDIEICSNFIFNCDIGLEVATEHSPEDNELFRVTGIRVHDNVIAGCKGWTGLCFGGYDKNLGFTEDCEFDHNTLVDNETQIAVQRSRNNRVHSNLLIGGETAVEFSEDCRKEDMVNEISGNAAAQIGDEESWDPGYGKLYPDRDKVADGFRSLIDGIGSGFVPDQELISIYQKSAE
;
A
#
# COMPACT_ATOMS: atom_id res chain seq x y z
N MET A 1 48.05 32.08 40.00
CA MET A 1 48.11 31.07 41.05
C MET A 1 47.63 29.77 40.39
N THR A 2 48.50 28.98 39.77
CA THR A 2 49.30 27.86 40.32
C THR A 2 48.47 27.03 41.30
N ILE A 3 48.24 25.78 41.08
CA ILE A 3 48.98 24.53 40.99
C ILE A 3 47.92 23.44 40.69
N GLY A 4 47.98 22.44 39.86
CA GLY A 4 49.04 21.46 39.60
C GLY A 4 48.58 20.08 40.07
N GLY A 5 48.71 19.08 39.20
CA GLY A 5 49.07 17.76 39.68
C GLY A 5 48.27 16.56 39.14
N ALA A 6 48.90 15.82 38.24
CA ALA A 6 49.11 14.37 38.16
C ALA A 6 47.85 13.46 38.15
N GLY A 7 47.48 12.77 37.11
CA GLY A 7 48.20 11.63 36.53
C GLY A 7 47.92 10.32 37.22
N ARG A 8 47.03 9.47 36.62
CA ARG A 8 47.16 8.00 36.67
C ARG A 8 46.47 7.34 35.47
N ARG A 9 47.29 6.67 34.68
CA ARG A 9 46.90 5.64 33.73
C ARG A 9 46.35 4.42 34.53
N THR A 10 45.26 3.85 34.08
CA THR A 10 44.99 2.45 34.34
C THR A 10 44.50 1.78 33.07
N GLU A 11 45.05 0.62 32.86
CA GLU A 11 45.07 -0.21 31.67
C GLU A 11 43.71 -0.84 31.37
N LYS A 12 43.50 -1.08 30.08
CA LYS A 12 42.40 -1.94 29.57
C LYS A 12 42.72 -3.43 29.81
N PRO A 13 41.75 -4.27 30.12
CA PRO A 13 41.86 -5.68 29.77
C PRO A 13 41.19 -5.97 28.42
N ALA A 14 41.92 -6.70 27.58
CA ALA A 14 41.48 -7.24 26.31
C ALA A 14 40.41 -8.33 26.54
N ALA A 15 39.29 -8.23 25.84
CA ALA A 15 38.31 -9.29 25.73
C ALA A 15 38.63 -10.14 24.49
N VAL A 16 38.85 -11.42 24.73
CA VAL A 16 39.16 -12.46 23.75
C VAL A 16 37.92 -12.81 22.97
N ILE A 17 37.95 -12.63 21.64
CA ILE A 17 36.92 -13.10 20.71
C ILE A 17 37.20 -14.60 20.45
N LEU A 18 36.26 -15.44 20.84
CA LEU A 18 36.28 -16.88 20.56
C LEU A 18 35.48 -17.12 19.26
N ILE A 19 36.18 -17.36 18.16
CA ILE A 19 35.58 -17.79 16.89
C ILE A 19 35.44 -19.32 16.95
N GLY A 20 34.20 -19.78 16.99
CA GLY A 20 33.88 -21.21 16.87
C GLY A 20 33.71 -21.61 15.41
N LEU A 21 34.73 -22.24 14.81
CA LEU A 21 34.59 -22.97 13.56
C LEU A 21 33.83 -24.27 13.81
N MET A 22 32.69 -24.45 13.12
CA MET A 22 32.04 -25.76 13.06
C MET A 22 32.40 -26.45 11.75
N ALA A 23 33.26 -27.44 11.85
CA ALA A 23 33.72 -28.26 10.75
C ALA A 23 32.66 -29.29 10.34
N VAL A 24 32.38 -29.33 9.03
CA VAL A 24 31.57 -30.38 8.39
C VAL A 24 32.43 -31.63 8.24
N LEU A 25 32.04 -32.71 8.90
CA LEU A 25 32.65 -34.01 8.73
C LEU A 25 31.75 -34.88 7.85
N LEU A 26 32.16 -35.11 6.61
CA LEU A 26 31.61 -36.16 5.75
C LEU A 26 32.19 -37.54 6.23
N CYS A 27 31.33 -38.41 6.68
CA CYS A 27 31.65 -39.83 6.81
C CYS A 27 30.77 -40.66 5.88
N THR A 28 31.39 -41.18 4.83
CA THR A 28 30.88 -42.32 4.04
C THR A 28 31.13 -43.59 4.78
N PHE A 29 30.14 -44.41 5.11
CA PHE A 29 30.29 -45.84 5.37
C PHE A 29 29.12 -46.64 4.82
N GLY A 30 29.49 -47.75 4.24
CA GLY A 30 28.69 -48.57 3.37
C GLY A 30 27.65 -49.46 4.02
N MET A 31 26.88 -50.07 3.14
CA MET A 31 25.76 -50.95 3.33
C MET A 31 25.98 -52.13 4.25
N THR A 32 25.02 -52.42 5.09
CA THR A 32 24.51 -53.79 5.30
C THR A 32 23.03 -53.74 5.70
N ALA A 33 22.23 -54.46 4.97
CA ALA A 33 20.78 -54.59 5.16
C ALA A 33 20.45 -55.42 6.39
N CYS A 34 19.56 -54.94 7.23
CA CYS A 34 18.65 -55.80 8.01
C CYS A 34 17.36 -55.02 8.29
N GLY A 35 16.25 -55.57 7.86
CA GLY A 35 14.97 -54.91 7.91
C GLY A 35 14.40 -54.79 9.32
N SER A 36 13.96 -53.62 9.64
CA SER A 36 12.84 -53.35 10.53
C SER A 36 12.12 -52.13 9.98
N ARG A 37 10.89 -52.35 9.58
CA ARG A 37 9.95 -51.37 9.07
C ARG A 37 9.57 -50.46 10.26
N THR A 38 10.28 -49.35 10.41
CA THR A 38 9.80 -48.24 11.24
C THR A 38 8.77 -47.52 10.42
N GLU A 39 7.52 -47.60 10.86
CA GLU A 39 6.43 -46.76 10.40
C GLU A 39 6.85 -45.30 10.60
N GLN A 40 6.97 -44.56 9.49
CA GLN A 40 7.02 -43.09 9.55
C GLN A 40 5.68 -42.64 10.17
N PRO A 41 5.68 -41.63 11.08
CA PRO A 41 4.43 -41.06 11.50
C PRO A 41 3.75 -40.52 10.23
N GLU A 42 2.52 -40.98 10.00
CA GLU A 42 1.59 -40.39 9.04
C GLU A 42 1.67 -38.87 9.23
N GLN A 43 2.00 -38.15 8.14
CA GLN A 43 1.72 -36.72 8.08
C GLN A 43 0.23 -36.60 8.44
N ALA A 44 -0.04 -35.84 9.49
CA ALA A 44 -1.40 -35.43 9.80
C ALA A 44 -1.96 -34.85 8.51
N THR A 45 -2.99 -35.50 7.99
CA THR A 45 -3.81 -34.93 6.93
C THR A 45 -4.30 -33.60 7.49
N GLN A 46 -3.95 -32.47 6.85
CA GLN A 46 -4.70 -31.24 7.04
C GLN A 46 -6.16 -31.65 6.78
N ASP A 47 -7.03 -31.49 7.76
CA ASP A 47 -8.46 -31.62 7.56
C ASP A 47 -8.80 -30.70 6.38
N GLU A 48 -9.24 -31.27 5.26
CA GLU A 48 -9.66 -30.49 4.10
C GLU A 48 -10.82 -29.62 4.57
N GLN A 49 -10.63 -28.31 4.53
CA GLN A 49 -11.68 -27.35 4.89
C GLN A 49 -12.89 -27.59 4.00
N MET A 50 -14.09 -27.54 4.58
CA MET A 50 -15.34 -27.81 3.84
C MET A 50 -15.54 -26.81 2.70
N GLU A 51 -15.79 -27.28 1.50
CA GLU A 51 -16.16 -26.44 0.34
C GLU A 51 -17.67 -26.28 0.24
N ILE A 52 -18.09 -25.02 0.04
CA ILE A 52 -19.48 -24.61 -0.14
C ILE A 52 -19.60 -23.88 -1.47
N HIS A 53 -20.49 -24.34 -2.33
CA HIS A 53 -20.67 -23.81 -3.68
C HIS A 53 -21.76 -22.75 -3.76
N VAL A 54 -21.47 -21.67 -4.49
CA VAL A 54 -22.39 -20.59 -4.84
C VAL A 54 -22.43 -20.46 -6.36
N ALA A 55 -23.61 -20.42 -6.94
CA ALA A 55 -23.79 -20.21 -8.38
C ALA A 55 -24.96 -19.24 -8.63
N ALA A 56 -24.86 -18.41 -9.68
CA ALA A 56 -25.85 -17.40 -10.00
C ALA A 56 -27.26 -17.98 -10.28
N ASP A 57 -27.34 -19.23 -10.70
CA ASP A 57 -28.57 -20.02 -10.89
C ASP A 57 -28.88 -20.93 -9.69
N GLY A 58 -28.17 -20.82 -8.58
CA GLY A 58 -28.41 -21.56 -7.34
C GLY A 58 -29.68 -21.13 -6.62
N ASN A 59 -29.88 -21.63 -5.39
CA ASN A 59 -31.10 -21.36 -4.64
C ASN A 59 -30.84 -21.28 -3.13
N ASP A 60 -31.13 -20.14 -2.50
CA ASP A 60 -30.90 -19.91 -1.07
C ASP A 60 -31.91 -20.58 -0.15
N GLU A 61 -33.08 -20.97 -0.67
CA GLU A 61 -34.13 -21.67 0.12
C GLU A 61 -33.96 -23.18 0.11
N THR A 62 -33.53 -23.77 -1.01
CA THR A 62 -33.45 -25.20 -1.22
C THR A 62 -32.04 -25.72 -1.47
N GLY A 63 -31.09 -24.86 -1.77
CA GLY A 63 -29.66 -25.16 -1.88
C GLY A 63 -29.12 -25.62 -0.52
N ASN A 64 -28.09 -26.44 -0.59
CA ASN A 64 -27.36 -26.92 0.59
C ASN A 64 -25.85 -26.73 0.48
N GLY A 65 -25.40 -25.94 -0.50
CA GLY A 65 -24.01 -25.61 -0.73
C GLY A 65 -23.18 -26.71 -1.40
N THR A 66 -23.81 -27.79 -1.88
CA THR A 66 -23.07 -28.77 -2.72
C THR A 66 -23.03 -28.30 -4.18
N THR A 67 -22.15 -28.90 -4.98
CA THR A 67 -22.06 -28.61 -6.43
C THR A 67 -23.39 -28.83 -7.17
N GLU A 68 -24.20 -29.86 -6.74
CA GLU A 68 -25.48 -30.18 -7.36
C GLU A 68 -26.62 -29.28 -6.87
N ALA A 69 -26.46 -28.65 -5.70
CA ALA A 69 -27.47 -27.78 -5.09
C ALA A 69 -26.79 -26.54 -4.43
N PRO A 70 -26.14 -25.67 -5.23
CA PRO A 70 -25.44 -24.52 -4.72
C PRO A 70 -26.39 -23.47 -4.12
N TYR A 71 -25.87 -22.61 -3.24
CA TYR A 71 -26.55 -21.40 -2.85
C TYR A 71 -26.57 -20.38 -4.01
N ALA A 72 -27.55 -19.48 -4.00
CA ALA A 72 -27.65 -18.42 -4.99
C ALA A 72 -26.76 -17.20 -4.63
N THR A 73 -26.48 -16.98 -3.33
CA THR A 73 -25.77 -15.78 -2.88
C THR A 73 -24.58 -16.11 -1.99
N ILE A 74 -23.52 -15.31 -2.16
CA ILE A 74 -22.31 -15.37 -1.34
C ILE A 74 -22.66 -15.06 0.13
N THR A 75 -23.54 -14.06 0.37
CA THR A 75 -23.99 -13.68 1.71
C THR A 75 -24.62 -14.85 2.44
N ARG A 76 -25.47 -15.62 1.76
CA ARG A 76 -26.12 -16.80 2.34
C ARG A 76 -25.10 -17.88 2.72
N ALA A 77 -24.19 -18.19 1.82
CA ALA A 77 -23.17 -19.21 2.04
C ALA A 77 -22.24 -18.84 3.22
N ALA A 78 -21.76 -17.61 3.26
CA ALA A 78 -20.85 -17.13 4.30
C ALA A 78 -21.50 -17.10 5.69
N ALA A 79 -22.78 -16.71 5.78
CA ALA A 79 -23.50 -16.67 7.05
C ALA A 79 -23.85 -18.05 7.61
N GLU A 80 -24.16 -19.03 6.73
CA GLU A 80 -24.50 -20.38 7.15
C GLU A 80 -23.29 -21.21 7.54
N MET A 81 -22.16 -20.99 6.88
CA MET A 81 -20.97 -21.83 6.98
C MET A 81 -19.70 -21.00 7.20
N PRO A 82 -19.63 -20.20 8.28
CA PRO A 82 -18.38 -19.49 8.61
C PRO A 82 -17.26 -20.50 8.89
N GLY A 83 -16.04 -20.13 8.47
CA GLY A 83 -14.88 -21.02 8.59
C GLY A 83 -14.80 -22.09 7.49
N SER A 84 -15.52 -21.93 6.38
CA SER A 84 -15.45 -22.79 5.19
C SER A 84 -14.81 -22.08 4.00
N VAL A 85 -14.53 -22.84 2.94
CA VAL A 85 -14.17 -22.31 1.62
C VAL A 85 -15.43 -22.17 0.79
N ILE A 86 -15.81 -20.95 0.46
CA ILE A 86 -16.95 -20.61 -0.37
C ILE A 86 -16.48 -20.46 -1.81
N VAL A 87 -16.77 -21.46 -2.63
CA VAL A 87 -16.40 -21.49 -4.05
C VAL A 87 -17.49 -20.81 -4.86
N VAL A 88 -17.17 -19.65 -5.43
CA VAL A 88 -18.10 -18.83 -6.20
C VAL A 88 -17.93 -19.14 -7.69
N HIS A 89 -18.96 -19.72 -8.31
CA HIS A 89 -18.95 -20.02 -9.74
C HIS A 89 -19.13 -18.77 -10.60
N GLY A 90 -18.66 -18.82 -11.84
CA GLY A 90 -18.80 -17.73 -12.81
C GLY A 90 -20.24 -17.29 -13.01
N GLY A 91 -20.44 -15.99 -13.16
CA GLY A 91 -21.76 -15.38 -13.34
C GLY A 91 -21.87 -14.00 -12.73
N ASP A 92 -23.01 -13.39 -12.89
CA ASP A 92 -23.31 -12.04 -12.39
C ASP A 92 -24.05 -12.12 -11.06
N TYR A 93 -23.53 -11.43 -10.06
CA TYR A 93 -24.05 -11.37 -8.70
C TYR A 93 -24.46 -9.95 -8.32
N GLY A 94 -25.49 -9.82 -7.50
CA GLY A 94 -25.84 -8.57 -6.86
C GLY A 94 -24.92 -8.25 -5.67
N PRO A 95 -25.11 -7.08 -5.05
CA PRO A 95 -24.28 -6.61 -3.94
C PRO A 95 -24.18 -7.61 -2.78
N VAL A 96 -22.97 -7.83 -2.28
CA VAL A 96 -22.63 -8.75 -1.19
C VAL A 96 -22.44 -7.99 0.10
N ARG A 97 -23.00 -8.51 1.20
CA ARG A 97 -22.86 -7.94 2.56
C ARG A 97 -22.46 -9.02 3.54
N LEU A 98 -21.32 -8.85 4.16
CA LEU A 98 -20.75 -9.76 5.15
C LEU A 98 -20.57 -9.03 6.47
N ASP A 99 -20.84 -9.68 7.57
CA ASP A 99 -20.66 -9.11 8.90
C ASP A 99 -19.86 -10.02 9.83
N ALA A 100 -19.76 -9.67 11.09
CA ALA A 100 -19.02 -10.43 12.10
C ALA A 100 -19.45 -11.91 12.19
N ALA A 101 -20.68 -12.27 11.80
CA ALA A 101 -21.13 -13.66 11.80
C ALA A 101 -20.44 -14.51 10.71
N CYS A 102 -19.86 -13.87 9.71
CA CYS A 102 -19.10 -14.54 8.65
C CYS A 102 -17.62 -14.80 9.03
N SER A 103 -17.20 -14.44 10.24
CA SER A 103 -15.81 -14.64 10.69
C SER A 103 -15.45 -16.11 10.77
N GLY A 104 -14.25 -16.43 10.29
CA GLY A 104 -13.62 -17.73 10.55
C GLY A 104 -12.86 -17.74 11.87
N THR A 105 -11.90 -18.64 11.97
CA THR A 105 -10.91 -18.72 13.05
C THR A 105 -9.51 -18.86 12.46
N GLY A 106 -8.46 -18.69 13.28
CA GLY A 106 -7.09 -18.88 12.81
C GLY A 106 -6.82 -20.24 12.20
N ASP A 107 -7.49 -21.30 12.70
CA ASP A 107 -7.33 -22.66 12.18
C ASP A 107 -8.30 -22.97 11.02
N SER A 108 -9.36 -22.20 10.86
CA SER A 108 -10.39 -22.37 9.83
C SER A 108 -10.93 -21.01 9.39
N PRO A 109 -10.20 -20.26 8.56
CA PRO A 109 -10.65 -18.97 8.04
C PRO A 109 -11.84 -19.16 7.09
N THR A 110 -12.68 -18.13 6.99
CA THR A 110 -13.68 -18.06 5.92
C THR A 110 -13.00 -17.58 4.65
N VAL A 111 -13.01 -18.38 3.60
CA VAL A 111 -12.39 -18.04 2.31
C VAL A 111 -13.49 -17.96 1.24
N ILE A 112 -13.66 -16.80 0.64
CA ILE A 112 -14.58 -16.57 -0.48
C ILE A 112 -13.72 -16.48 -1.72
N ARG A 113 -13.76 -17.50 -2.57
CA ARG A 113 -12.89 -17.54 -3.75
C ARG A 113 -13.64 -17.89 -5.03
N ALA A 114 -13.16 -17.35 -6.14
CA ALA A 114 -13.62 -17.78 -7.45
C ALA A 114 -13.36 -19.27 -7.69
N ALA A 115 -14.26 -19.95 -8.38
CA ALA A 115 -14.00 -21.30 -8.90
C ALA A 115 -12.86 -21.23 -9.93
N GLU A 116 -12.02 -22.27 -9.95
CA GLU A 116 -10.83 -22.29 -10.82
C GLU A 116 -11.17 -22.06 -12.29
N GLY A 117 -10.58 -21.04 -12.89
CA GLY A 117 -10.80 -20.65 -14.29
C GLY A 117 -12.15 -20.01 -14.58
N GLU A 118 -12.95 -19.71 -13.55
CA GLU A 118 -14.23 -19.04 -13.68
C GLU A 118 -14.13 -17.57 -13.22
N ARG A 119 -15.11 -16.76 -13.63
CA ARG A 119 -15.13 -15.31 -13.39
C ARG A 119 -16.47 -14.90 -12.77
N PRO A 120 -16.59 -14.89 -11.45
CA PRO A 120 -17.73 -14.30 -10.76
C PRO A 120 -17.60 -12.77 -10.72
N VAL A 121 -18.65 -12.06 -11.13
CA VAL A 121 -18.68 -10.58 -11.14
C VAL A 121 -19.79 -10.10 -10.20
N ILE A 122 -19.41 -9.27 -9.23
CA ILE A 122 -20.35 -8.61 -8.32
C ILE A 122 -20.60 -7.19 -8.85
N HIS A 123 -21.85 -6.88 -9.18
CA HIS A 123 -22.24 -5.58 -9.69
C HIS A 123 -22.73 -4.66 -8.57
N GLY A 124 -22.21 -3.43 -8.55
CA GLY A 124 -22.78 -2.33 -7.79
C GLY A 124 -23.98 -1.71 -8.51
N SER A 125 -24.78 -0.95 -7.78
CA SER A 125 -25.89 -0.22 -8.37
C SER A 125 -25.39 1.04 -9.09
N GLU A 126 -25.72 1.21 -10.36
CA GLU A 126 -25.34 2.38 -11.17
C GLU A 126 -26.17 3.64 -10.88
N LYS A 127 -27.08 3.64 -9.91
CA LYS A 127 -27.99 4.76 -9.72
C LYS A 127 -27.33 5.94 -9.05
N ASP A 128 -27.19 6.99 -9.87
CA ASP A 128 -27.03 8.38 -9.49
C ASP A 128 -25.78 8.77 -8.69
N VAL A 129 -24.61 8.47 -9.26
CA VAL A 129 -23.40 9.19 -8.86
C VAL A 129 -23.28 10.41 -9.76
N VAL A 130 -23.67 11.54 -9.26
CA VAL A 130 -23.34 12.85 -9.82
C VAL A 130 -22.32 13.50 -8.90
N GLY A 131 -21.16 13.82 -9.46
CA GLY A 131 -19.97 14.39 -8.86
C GLY A 131 -20.03 14.95 -7.43
N GLY A 132 -19.03 14.57 -6.62
CA GLY A 132 -18.57 15.41 -5.53
C GLY A 132 -19.36 15.45 -4.22
N GLU A 133 -20.40 14.65 -4.01
CA GLU A 133 -20.95 14.51 -2.66
C GLU A 133 -20.20 13.44 -1.90
N LYS A 134 -19.38 13.87 -0.95
CA LYS A 134 -18.72 13.00 0.04
C LYS A 134 -19.74 12.07 0.70
N VAL A 135 -19.76 10.82 0.29
CA VAL A 135 -20.45 9.77 1.02
C VAL A 135 -19.44 9.16 1.99
N ILE A 136 -19.08 9.93 3.02
CA ILE A 136 -18.29 9.42 4.13
C ILE A 136 -19.17 8.44 4.90
N GLY A 137 -18.79 7.17 4.91
CA GLY A 137 -19.29 6.15 5.82
C GLY A 137 -20.80 5.90 5.74
N GLY A 138 -21.34 5.46 4.63
CA GLY A 138 -22.72 5.02 4.56
C GLY A 138 -23.48 5.43 3.32
N GLY A 139 -22.88 5.32 2.16
CA GLY A 139 -23.62 5.35 0.91
C GLY A 139 -24.78 4.36 0.95
N GLU A 140 -25.86 4.63 0.21
CA GLU A 140 -26.98 3.69 0.13
C GLU A 140 -26.42 2.28 -0.07
N LYS A 141 -26.81 1.35 0.77
CA LYS A 141 -26.25 -0.03 0.86
C LYS A 141 -26.15 -0.77 -0.47
N ASP A 142 -26.88 -0.31 -1.48
CA ASP A 142 -26.93 -0.91 -2.81
C ASP A 142 -25.84 -0.44 -3.77
N ARG A 143 -25.01 0.53 -3.39
CA ARG A 143 -23.96 1.09 -4.25
C ARG A 143 -22.60 0.45 -4.05
N VAL A 144 -22.36 -0.23 -2.95
CA VAL A 144 -21.15 -0.97 -2.67
C VAL A 144 -21.26 -2.35 -3.26
N CYS A 145 -20.32 -2.81 -4.08
CA CYS A 145 -20.34 -4.15 -4.63
C CYS A 145 -20.20 -5.20 -3.53
N LEU A 146 -19.10 -5.16 -2.78
CA LEU A 146 -18.85 -6.08 -1.67
C LEU A 146 -18.46 -5.30 -0.41
N SER A 147 -19.20 -5.51 0.69
CA SER A 147 -18.84 -4.93 1.99
C SER A 147 -18.68 -5.99 3.06
N ILE A 148 -17.68 -5.80 3.91
CA ILE A 148 -17.34 -6.65 5.04
C ILE A 148 -17.27 -5.75 6.27
N THR A 149 -18.07 -6.03 7.31
CA THR A 149 -18.05 -5.23 8.54
C THR A 149 -17.76 -6.11 9.75
N ASN A 150 -16.72 -5.77 10.50
CA ASN A 150 -16.31 -6.44 11.75
C ASN A 150 -16.01 -7.95 11.63
N ALA A 151 -15.82 -8.47 10.43
CA ALA A 151 -15.42 -9.87 10.26
C ALA A 151 -13.89 -10.00 10.38
N GLN A 152 -13.43 -11.15 10.88
CA GLN A 152 -12.01 -11.49 11.00
C GLN A 152 -11.75 -12.91 10.52
N HIS A 153 -10.48 -13.24 10.29
CA HIS A 153 -10.09 -14.50 9.67
C HIS A 153 -10.93 -14.78 8.41
N ILE A 154 -10.94 -13.78 7.53
CA ILE A 154 -11.72 -13.79 6.29
C ILE A 154 -10.84 -13.40 5.11
N SER A 155 -11.01 -14.10 3.99
CA SER A 155 -10.32 -13.81 2.73
C SER A 155 -11.31 -13.73 1.57
N VAL A 156 -11.09 -12.79 0.65
CA VAL A 156 -11.79 -12.67 -0.64
C VAL A 156 -10.75 -12.81 -1.74
N GLU A 157 -10.94 -13.78 -2.65
CA GLU A 157 -9.91 -14.19 -3.60
C GLU A 157 -10.47 -14.37 -5.02
N GLY A 158 -9.87 -13.71 -6.01
CA GLY A 158 -10.21 -13.88 -7.43
C GLY A 158 -11.60 -13.39 -7.82
N ILE A 159 -12.23 -12.55 -7.01
CA ILE A 159 -13.55 -11.98 -7.26
C ILE A 159 -13.41 -10.70 -8.08
N GLU A 160 -14.27 -10.53 -9.07
CA GLU A 160 -14.38 -9.27 -9.79
C GLU A 160 -15.54 -8.44 -9.26
N THR A 161 -15.34 -7.11 -9.16
CA THR A 161 -16.40 -6.14 -8.87
C THR A 161 -16.46 -5.09 -9.99
N GLU A 162 -17.68 -4.71 -10.40
CA GLU A 162 -17.89 -3.77 -11.48
C GLU A 162 -18.95 -2.73 -11.15
N GLY A 163 -18.61 -1.45 -11.36
CA GLY A 163 -19.50 -0.32 -11.10
C GLY A 163 -19.70 -0.03 -9.61
N GLY A 164 -20.79 0.62 -9.28
CA GLY A 164 -21.09 1.09 -7.92
C GLY A 164 -20.30 2.33 -7.50
N THR A 165 -20.42 2.70 -6.24
CA THR A 165 -19.65 3.79 -5.63
C THR A 165 -18.38 3.28 -4.95
N HIS A 166 -18.38 2.02 -4.54
CA HIS A 166 -17.24 1.32 -3.96
C HIS A 166 -17.18 -0.11 -4.53
N GLY A 167 -16.00 -0.59 -4.83
CA GLY A 167 -15.79 -1.97 -5.24
C GLY A 167 -15.78 -2.92 -4.04
N ILE A 168 -14.69 -2.99 -3.30
CA ILE A 168 -14.55 -3.83 -2.10
C ILE A 168 -14.29 -2.94 -0.89
N THR A 169 -15.15 -3.03 0.13
CA THR A 169 -15.07 -2.26 1.36
C THR A 169 -14.92 -3.18 2.57
N TYR A 170 -13.95 -2.89 3.43
CA TYR A 170 -13.87 -3.45 4.77
C TYR A 170 -13.98 -2.34 5.81
N GLU A 171 -14.79 -2.56 6.85
CA GLU A 171 -14.95 -1.62 7.96
C GLU A 171 -14.83 -2.32 9.31
N SER A 172 -14.06 -1.74 10.23
CA SER A 172 -14.14 -2.07 11.66
C SER A 172 -14.84 -0.95 12.42
N THR A 173 -15.73 -1.29 13.32
CA THR A 173 -16.46 -0.33 14.16
C THR A 173 -16.28 -0.66 15.65
N ARG A 174 -16.62 0.27 16.53
CA ARG A 174 -16.56 0.03 18.00
C ARG A 174 -17.40 -1.16 18.47
N ASP A 175 -18.40 -1.60 17.68
CA ASP A 175 -19.21 -2.77 17.99
C ASP A 175 -18.39 -4.08 17.97
N ALA A 176 -17.23 -4.08 17.33
CA ALA A 176 -16.27 -5.20 17.38
C ALA A 176 -15.63 -5.40 18.77
N GLY A 177 -15.67 -4.39 19.65
CA GLY A 177 -15.11 -4.44 20.99
C GLY A 177 -13.64 -4.04 21.07
N ASP A 178 -12.94 -4.48 22.12
CA ASP A 178 -11.58 -4.08 22.49
C ASP A 178 -10.49 -5.07 22.11
N GLN A 179 -10.82 -6.04 21.25
CA GLN A 179 -9.85 -7.00 20.72
C GLN A 179 -9.56 -6.68 19.25
N PRO A 180 -8.30 -6.79 18.79
CA PRO A 180 -7.95 -6.60 17.40
C PRO A 180 -8.75 -7.52 16.48
N LEU A 181 -9.21 -6.99 15.35
CA LEU A 181 -9.69 -7.79 14.23
C LEU A 181 -8.50 -8.14 13.35
N SER A 182 -8.26 -9.42 13.13
CA SER A 182 -7.05 -9.87 12.43
C SER A 182 -7.32 -10.82 11.26
N SER A 183 -6.30 -10.98 10.42
CA SER A 183 -6.31 -11.88 9.27
C SER A 183 -7.44 -11.57 8.29
N ILE A 184 -7.44 -10.34 7.81
CA ILE A 184 -8.30 -9.86 6.73
C ILE A 184 -7.48 -9.87 5.43
N ALA A 185 -7.96 -10.53 4.38
CA ALA A 185 -7.26 -10.58 3.12
C ALA A 185 -8.15 -10.30 1.91
N ILE A 186 -7.64 -9.52 0.97
CA ILE A 186 -8.21 -9.28 -0.36
C ILE A 186 -7.12 -9.65 -1.36
N ARG A 187 -7.31 -10.73 -2.13
CA ARG A 187 -6.28 -11.26 -3.01
C ARG A 187 -6.79 -11.51 -4.42
N ASP A 188 -5.94 -11.23 -5.39
CA ASP A 188 -6.18 -11.57 -6.80
C ASP A 188 -7.56 -11.10 -7.32
N CYS A 189 -8.10 -10.03 -6.71
CA CYS A 189 -9.40 -9.45 -7.07
C CYS A 189 -9.24 -8.39 -8.16
N THR A 190 -10.26 -8.24 -9.02
CA THR A 190 -10.33 -7.16 -9.98
C THR A 190 -11.45 -6.19 -9.61
N VAL A 191 -11.14 -4.91 -9.48
CA VAL A 191 -12.10 -3.84 -9.22
C VAL A 191 -12.06 -2.87 -10.38
N ARG A 192 -13.21 -2.65 -11.03
CA ARG A 192 -13.24 -1.71 -12.16
C ARG A 192 -14.53 -0.92 -12.28
N GLY A 193 -14.40 0.22 -12.96
CA GLY A 193 -15.55 1.01 -13.33
C GLY A 193 -16.33 1.59 -12.15
N VAL A 194 -15.69 1.75 -11.00
CA VAL A 194 -16.29 2.45 -9.85
C VAL A 194 -16.58 3.89 -10.27
N ARG A 195 -17.72 4.41 -9.83
CA ARG A 195 -18.16 5.79 -10.06
C ARG A 195 -18.62 6.40 -8.75
N GLY A 196 -17.70 7.08 -8.07
CA GLY A 196 -18.07 7.81 -6.87
C GLY A 196 -17.02 7.95 -5.80
N VAL A 197 -16.49 6.86 -5.23
CA VAL A 197 -15.64 6.95 -4.04
C VAL A 197 -14.39 6.09 -4.16
N HIS A 198 -14.43 4.80 -3.80
CA HIS A 198 -13.22 3.97 -3.73
C HIS A 198 -13.29 2.70 -4.55
N GLY A 199 -12.17 2.30 -5.13
CA GLY A 199 -12.01 0.95 -5.66
C GLY A 199 -11.97 -0.08 -4.53
N ILE A 200 -10.92 -0.08 -3.72
CA ILE A 200 -10.78 -0.90 -2.51
C ILE A 200 -10.54 0.03 -1.33
N ASN A 201 -11.34 -0.10 -0.26
CA ASN A 201 -11.09 0.65 0.96
C ASN A 201 -11.18 -0.20 2.22
N VAL A 202 -10.29 0.07 3.17
CA VAL A 202 -10.30 -0.47 4.53
C VAL A 202 -10.36 0.68 5.51
N TYR A 203 -11.50 0.84 6.16
CA TYR A 203 -11.76 1.91 7.13
C TYR A 203 -11.85 1.33 8.54
N ALA A 204 -10.87 1.65 9.38
CA ALA A 204 -10.79 1.15 10.74
C ALA A 204 -11.28 2.21 11.73
N PHE A 205 -12.62 2.31 11.90
CA PHE A 205 -13.28 3.26 12.83
C PHE A 205 -13.16 2.88 14.31
N ASN A 206 -12.67 1.68 14.61
CA ASN A 206 -12.60 1.20 15.99
C ASN A 206 -11.38 1.78 16.71
N ASP A 207 -11.57 2.77 17.57
CA ASP A 207 -10.52 3.36 18.40
C ASP A 207 -10.07 2.49 19.57
N LEU A 208 -10.84 1.43 19.93
CA LEU A 208 -10.55 0.54 21.06
C LEU A 208 -9.51 -0.53 20.72
N ALA A 209 -9.48 -0.96 19.45
CA ALA A 209 -8.56 -1.99 18.98
C ALA A 209 -8.34 -1.90 17.47
N PRO A 210 -7.12 -2.17 16.98
CA PRO A 210 -6.79 -2.04 15.56
C PRO A 210 -7.34 -3.19 14.70
N VAL A 211 -7.39 -2.93 13.40
CA VAL A 211 -7.29 -3.96 12.37
C VAL A 211 -5.83 -4.36 12.25
N SER A 212 -5.52 -5.66 12.24
CA SER A 212 -4.15 -6.18 12.14
C SER A 212 -4.05 -7.34 11.16
N ASP A 213 -2.83 -7.65 10.71
CA ASP A 213 -2.61 -8.68 9.70
C ASP A 213 -3.49 -8.49 8.45
N LEU A 214 -3.64 -7.23 8.02
CA LEU A 214 -4.35 -6.88 6.80
C LEU A 214 -3.47 -7.18 5.58
N VAL A 215 -4.03 -7.85 4.58
CA VAL A 215 -3.34 -8.14 3.31
C VAL A 215 -4.20 -7.72 2.13
N ILE A 216 -3.64 -6.87 1.25
CA ILE A 216 -4.22 -6.55 -0.07
C ILE A 216 -3.14 -6.90 -1.11
N GLU A 217 -3.34 -7.99 -1.83
CA GLU A 217 -2.28 -8.59 -2.65
C GLU A 217 -2.77 -9.06 -4.02
N GLY A 218 -2.00 -8.76 -5.09
CA GLY A 218 -2.28 -9.25 -6.43
C GLY A 218 -3.56 -8.70 -7.07
N CYS A 219 -4.14 -7.63 -6.52
CA CYS A 219 -5.37 -7.04 -7.03
C CYS A 219 -5.12 -6.09 -8.21
N GLU A 220 -6.11 -5.99 -9.11
CA GLU A 220 -6.18 -4.96 -10.14
C GLU A 220 -7.30 -3.97 -9.81
N VAL A 221 -7.00 -2.65 -9.81
CA VAL A 221 -7.99 -1.58 -9.64
C VAL A 221 -7.86 -0.59 -10.79
N CYS A 222 -8.87 -0.52 -11.64
CA CYS A 222 -8.77 0.27 -12.86
C CYS A 222 -10.08 0.92 -13.30
N ASP A 223 -9.98 1.92 -14.19
CA ASP A 223 -11.11 2.63 -14.78
C ASP A 223 -12.07 3.22 -13.75
N CYS A 224 -11.56 3.68 -12.59
CA CYS A 224 -12.34 4.23 -11.50
C CYS A 224 -12.39 5.75 -11.55
N GLU A 225 -13.58 6.32 -11.33
CA GLU A 225 -13.81 7.74 -11.10
C GLU A 225 -14.09 7.93 -9.60
N CYS A 226 -13.03 8.23 -8.85
CA CYS A 226 -13.07 8.25 -7.38
C CYS A 226 -13.54 9.59 -6.79
N GLY A 227 -13.69 10.65 -7.60
CA GLY A 227 -14.02 11.98 -7.11
C GLY A 227 -12.88 12.57 -6.27
N ASP A 228 -13.17 12.95 -5.04
CA ASP A 228 -12.17 13.43 -4.05
C ASP A 228 -11.60 12.28 -3.17
N SER A 229 -11.71 11.03 -3.64
CA SER A 229 -11.29 9.81 -2.91
C SER A 229 -10.32 8.95 -3.74
N GLU A 230 -9.85 7.85 -3.19
CA GLU A 230 -8.70 7.08 -3.67
C GLU A 230 -9.10 5.76 -4.34
N SER A 231 -8.23 5.23 -5.20
CA SER A 231 -8.44 3.94 -5.85
C SER A 231 -8.30 2.76 -4.88
N LEU A 232 -7.22 2.75 -4.09
CA LEU A 232 -6.99 1.80 -3.00
C LEU A 232 -6.58 2.58 -1.75
N VAL A 233 -7.35 2.47 -0.67
CA VAL A 233 -7.07 3.22 0.56
C VAL A 233 -7.18 2.35 1.80
N ILE A 234 -6.30 2.60 2.75
CA ILE A 234 -6.40 2.12 4.13
C ILE A 234 -6.35 3.32 5.08
N ASN A 235 -7.30 3.42 6.02
CA ASN A 235 -7.45 4.60 6.86
C ASN A 235 -7.90 4.25 8.30
N GLY A 236 -7.39 5.01 9.27
CA GLY A 236 -7.74 4.90 10.68
C GLY A 236 -6.89 3.91 11.46
N ASN A 237 -7.47 3.20 12.43
CA ASN A 237 -6.72 2.34 13.37
C ASN A 237 -6.29 1.01 12.75
N ILE A 238 -5.23 1.04 11.96
CA ILE A 238 -4.65 -0.16 11.32
C ILE A 238 -3.21 -0.33 11.80
N ASP A 239 -2.89 -1.50 12.36
CA ASP A 239 -1.59 -1.83 12.92
C ASP A 239 -1.08 -3.18 12.39
N GLY A 240 -0.21 -3.11 11.39
CA GLY A 240 0.29 -4.27 10.66
C GLY A 240 -0.52 -4.54 9.38
N PHE A 241 0.08 -4.20 8.23
CA PHE A 241 -0.53 -4.44 6.92
C PHE A 241 0.51 -4.78 5.85
N LEU A 242 0.03 -5.41 4.77
CA LEU A 242 0.77 -5.66 3.54
C LEU A 242 -0.10 -5.25 2.33
N ILE A 243 0.40 -4.30 1.53
CA ILE A 243 -0.13 -3.96 0.22
C ILE A 243 0.92 -4.36 -0.81
N ALA A 244 0.72 -5.46 -1.55
CA ALA A 244 1.77 -6.04 -2.37
C ALA A 244 1.31 -6.57 -3.73
N GLY A 245 2.12 -6.34 -4.77
CA GLY A 245 1.89 -6.94 -6.09
C GLY A 245 0.60 -6.50 -6.78
N ASN A 246 0.01 -5.38 -6.37
CA ASN A 246 -1.21 -4.86 -6.98
C ASN A 246 -0.89 -4.06 -8.25
N THR A 247 -1.84 -4.02 -9.19
CA THR A 247 -1.79 -3.18 -10.38
C THR A 247 -2.92 -2.15 -10.31
N ILE A 248 -2.56 -0.88 -10.13
CA ILE A 248 -3.51 0.23 -9.97
C ILE A 248 -3.32 1.19 -11.15
N HIS A 249 -4.36 1.39 -11.97
CA HIS A 249 -4.15 2.17 -13.18
C HIS A 249 -5.41 2.77 -13.79
N ASP A 250 -5.20 3.80 -14.62
CA ASP A 250 -6.26 4.48 -15.36
C ASP A 250 -7.40 4.99 -14.44
N ASN A 251 -7.03 5.57 -13.29
CA ASN A 251 -7.95 6.12 -12.31
C ASN A 251 -7.77 7.64 -12.20
N ASN A 252 -8.85 8.33 -11.80
CA ASN A 252 -8.89 9.79 -11.82
C ASN A 252 -8.55 10.47 -10.48
N ASN A 253 -7.99 9.75 -9.54
CA ASN A 253 -7.43 10.27 -8.30
C ASN A 253 -6.46 9.23 -7.69
N ILE A 254 -5.89 9.51 -6.52
CA ILE A 254 -4.81 8.78 -5.85
C ILE A 254 -4.88 7.26 -6.05
N GLY A 255 -3.74 6.67 -6.42
CA GLY A 255 -3.63 5.24 -6.68
C GLY A 255 -3.69 4.40 -5.41
N ILE A 256 -2.73 4.58 -4.50
CA ILE A 256 -2.68 3.90 -3.20
C ILE A 256 -2.50 4.95 -2.11
N ASP A 257 -3.35 4.93 -1.08
CA ASP A 257 -3.23 5.84 0.05
C ASP A 257 -3.24 5.14 1.41
N MET A 258 -2.40 5.64 2.32
CA MET A 258 -2.22 5.12 3.69
C MET A 258 -2.41 6.25 4.69
N ILE A 259 -3.63 6.37 5.24
CA ILE A 259 -4.12 7.59 5.88
C ILE A 259 -4.13 7.51 7.41
N GLY A 260 -3.82 8.63 8.05
CA GLY A 260 -3.99 8.86 9.46
C GLY A 260 -4.52 10.27 9.76
N PHE A 261 -5.13 10.40 10.93
CA PHE A 261 -5.59 11.68 11.49
C PHE A 261 -6.85 12.29 10.86
N GLU A 262 -7.55 11.57 9.97
CA GLU A 262 -8.82 12.00 9.37
C GLU A 262 -10.03 11.93 10.35
N GLY A 263 -9.79 11.56 11.59
CA GLY A 263 -10.85 11.52 12.60
C GLY A 263 -11.73 10.27 12.53
N LEU A 264 -11.28 9.19 11.86
CA LEU A 264 -12.03 7.95 11.76
C LEU A 264 -12.05 7.18 13.08
N ALA A 265 -10.89 7.02 13.73
CA ALA A 265 -10.71 6.25 14.95
C ALA A 265 -10.40 7.15 16.16
N MET A 266 -11.11 8.26 16.27
CA MET A 266 -10.94 9.19 17.38
C MET A 266 -11.50 8.64 18.69
N HIS A 267 -10.69 8.72 19.73
CA HIS A 267 -11.17 8.44 21.07
C HIS A 267 -12.06 9.59 21.61
N PRO A 268 -13.35 9.35 21.90
CA PRO A 268 -14.30 10.45 22.15
C PRO A 268 -14.11 11.18 23.48
N ASP A 269 -13.46 10.52 24.48
CA ASP A 269 -13.35 11.03 25.84
C ASP A 269 -12.05 10.58 26.52
N GLY A 270 -11.33 11.48 27.17
CA GLY A 270 -10.23 11.10 28.05
C GLY A 270 -9.09 12.10 28.14
N ASP A 271 -8.09 11.75 28.96
CA ASP A 271 -6.84 12.49 29.12
C ASP A 271 -5.83 12.17 27.98
N ALA A 272 -6.12 11.17 27.14
CA ALA A 272 -5.31 10.78 25.99
C ALA A 272 -5.59 11.69 24.79
N ASN A 273 -4.60 11.78 23.89
CA ASN A 273 -4.80 12.48 22.62
C ASN A 273 -5.86 11.73 21.79
N PRO A 274 -6.93 12.38 21.32
CA PRO A 274 -8.01 11.70 20.62
C PRO A 274 -7.59 10.99 19.32
N TYR A 275 -6.48 11.41 18.70
CA TYR A 275 -5.96 10.85 17.46
C TYR A 275 -4.90 9.75 17.67
N GLU A 276 -4.66 9.28 18.89
CA GLU A 276 -3.59 8.30 19.18
C GLU A 276 -3.79 6.98 18.42
N ALA A 277 -5.04 6.55 18.24
CA ALA A 277 -5.39 5.35 17.48
C ALA A 277 -5.62 5.62 15.99
N ASP A 278 -5.86 6.85 15.58
CA ASP A 278 -6.31 7.24 14.25
C ASP A 278 -5.15 7.36 13.26
N GLN A 279 -4.46 6.26 13.02
CA GLN A 279 -3.27 6.24 12.16
C GLN A 279 -2.96 4.84 11.65
N VAL A 280 -2.69 4.69 10.35
CA VAL A 280 -2.13 3.46 9.79
C VAL A 280 -0.65 3.36 10.15
N ARG A 281 -0.18 2.14 10.51
CA ARG A 281 1.19 1.95 10.98
C ARG A 281 1.69 0.52 10.86
N ASN A 282 3.03 0.36 10.96
CA ASN A 282 3.73 -0.92 10.99
C ASN A 282 3.43 -1.78 9.75
N GLY A 283 3.52 -1.18 8.57
CA GLY A 283 3.13 -1.83 7.33
C GLY A 283 4.17 -1.83 6.22
N VAL A 284 3.86 -2.56 5.16
CA VAL A 284 4.70 -2.65 3.96
C VAL A 284 3.84 -2.45 2.72
N CYS A 285 4.28 -1.53 1.83
CA CYS A 285 3.71 -1.31 0.50
C CYS A 285 4.80 -1.63 -0.55
N ARG A 286 4.68 -2.75 -1.26
CA ARG A 286 5.78 -3.23 -2.12
C ARG A 286 5.33 -3.94 -3.39
N GLU A 287 6.22 -3.92 -4.40
CA GLU A 287 6.03 -4.67 -5.64
C GLU A 287 4.72 -4.32 -6.38
N ASN A 288 4.14 -3.14 -6.08
CA ASN A 288 2.96 -2.64 -6.77
C ASN A 288 3.36 -1.94 -8.08
N VAL A 289 2.47 -2.00 -9.05
CA VAL A 289 2.57 -1.27 -10.32
C VAL A 289 1.45 -0.24 -10.36
N VAL A 290 1.81 1.05 -10.37
CA VAL A 290 0.85 2.15 -10.31
C VAL A 290 1.10 3.09 -11.47
N TYR A 291 0.09 3.32 -12.33
CA TYR A 291 0.29 4.16 -13.51
C TYR A 291 -0.97 4.80 -14.05
N ASN A 292 -0.79 5.87 -14.83
CA ASN A 292 -1.89 6.65 -15.40
C ASN A 292 -2.88 7.11 -14.32
N ILE A 293 -2.35 7.67 -13.25
CA ILE A 293 -3.12 8.24 -12.15
C ILE A 293 -3.09 9.75 -12.30
N SER A 294 -4.25 10.36 -12.55
CA SER A 294 -4.32 11.79 -12.81
C SER A 294 -5.68 12.37 -12.44
N SER A 295 -5.67 13.52 -11.80
CA SER A 295 -6.87 14.32 -11.54
C SER A 295 -7.34 15.12 -12.76
N GLU A 296 -6.65 15.01 -13.90
CA GLU A 296 -7.13 15.60 -15.16
C GLU A 296 -8.48 15.00 -15.57
N GLY A 297 -9.49 15.84 -15.73
CA GLY A 297 -10.86 15.41 -16.05
C GLY A 297 -11.70 15.02 -14.83
N ASN A 298 -11.18 15.16 -13.61
CA ASN A 298 -11.90 14.94 -12.37
C ASN A 298 -12.57 16.26 -11.89
N ASP A 299 -13.89 16.31 -11.91
CA ASP A 299 -14.65 17.51 -11.53
C ASP A 299 -14.37 17.99 -10.09
N ALA A 300 -13.89 17.14 -9.19
CA ALA A 300 -13.55 17.50 -7.83
C ALA A 300 -12.30 18.42 -7.75
N TYR A 301 -11.44 18.36 -8.75
CA TYR A 301 -10.20 19.14 -8.87
C TYR A 301 -10.25 20.19 -9.99
N TYR A 302 -11.45 20.61 -10.40
CA TYR A 302 -11.64 21.63 -11.41
C TYR A 302 -11.98 22.97 -10.77
N GLU A 303 -11.02 23.91 -10.75
CA GLU A 303 -11.18 25.26 -10.23
C GLU A 303 -10.71 26.30 -11.25
N ASP A 304 -11.39 27.45 -11.33
CA ASP A 304 -11.04 28.61 -12.17
C ASP A 304 -10.80 28.31 -13.67
N GLY A 305 -11.29 27.19 -14.19
CA GLY A 305 -11.20 26.82 -15.60
C GLY A 305 -10.05 25.87 -15.94
N GLU A 306 -9.32 25.39 -14.96
CA GLU A 306 -8.20 24.43 -15.09
C GLU A 306 -8.34 23.30 -14.07
N TYR A 307 -7.73 22.13 -14.37
CA TYR A 307 -7.62 21.02 -13.42
C TYR A 307 -6.36 21.20 -12.59
N ASP A 308 -6.48 20.98 -11.30
CA ASP A 308 -5.33 20.81 -10.42
C ASP A 308 -4.80 19.38 -10.55
N LEU A 309 -3.57 19.23 -11.06
CA LEU A 309 -2.95 17.95 -11.30
C LEU A 309 -2.18 17.51 -10.06
N CYS A 310 -2.85 16.83 -9.15
CA CYS A 310 -2.35 16.50 -7.83
C CYS A 310 -2.54 15.04 -7.42
N ALA A 311 -2.94 14.15 -8.34
CA ALA A 311 -3.18 12.76 -8.02
C ALA A 311 -1.86 11.98 -7.86
N ASP A 312 -1.65 11.42 -6.66
CA ASP A 312 -0.49 10.61 -6.33
C ASP A 312 -0.60 9.19 -6.84
N GLY A 313 0.51 8.64 -7.33
CA GLY A 313 0.61 7.19 -7.52
C GLY A 313 0.52 6.44 -6.19
N ILE A 314 1.37 6.81 -5.22
CA ILE A 314 1.33 6.29 -3.84
C ILE A 314 1.46 7.46 -2.87
N TYR A 315 0.56 7.56 -1.91
CA TYR A 315 0.57 8.57 -0.85
C TYR A 315 0.63 7.92 0.54
N VAL A 316 1.44 8.48 1.42
CA VAL A 316 1.35 8.27 2.87
C VAL A 316 0.86 9.56 3.48
N ASP A 317 -0.44 9.62 3.76
CA ASP A 317 -1.06 10.75 4.44
C ASP A 317 -1.19 10.51 5.94
N GLY A 318 -0.21 10.93 6.68
CA GLY A 318 -0.23 10.80 8.13
C GLY A 318 0.16 9.41 8.68
N GLY A 319 0.58 8.46 7.84
CA GLY A 319 1.03 7.13 8.27
C GLY A 319 2.33 7.13 9.07
N ARG A 320 2.66 6.00 9.74
CA ARG A 320 3.86 5.87 10.57
C ARG A 320 4.49 4.47 10.48
N ASP A 321 5.82 4.42 10.54
CA ASP A 321 6.58 3.16 10.55
C ASP A 321 6.21 2.24 9.37
N ILE A 322 6.28 2.77 8.13
CA ILE A 322 5.90 2.08 6.90
C ILE A 322 7.11 1.94 5.97
N GLU A 323 7.29 0.75 5.40
CA GLU A 323 8.28 0.49 4.35
C GLU A 323 7.60 0.51 2.98
N ILE A 324 8.12 1.35 2.05
CA ILE A 324 7.61 1.46 0.68
C ILE A 324 8.76 1.09 -0.26
N CYS A 325 8.69 -0.08 -0.87
CA CYS A 325 9.83 -0.56 -1.64
C CYS A 325 9.46 -1.39 -2.87
N SER A 326 10.36 -1.38 -3.86
CA SER A 326 10.25 -2.18 -5.08
C SER A 326 8.95 -1.93 -5.87
N ASN A 327 8.36 -0.74 -5.75
CA ASN A 327 7.20 -0.35 -6.55
C ASN A 327 7.65 0.26 -7.88
N PHE A 328 6.82 0.10 -8.92
CA PHE A 328 6.96 0.77 -10.19
C PHE A 328 5.81 1.74 -10.39
N ILE A 329 6.11 3.03 -10.35
CA ILE A 329 5.15 4.14 -10.42
C ILE A 329 5.47 4.96 -11.66
N PHE A 330 4.49 5.21 -12.55
CA PHE A 330 4.77 6.00 -13.73
C PHE A 330 3.53 6.68 -14.33
N ASN A 331 3.75 7.81 -15.01
CA ASN A 331 2.69 8.63 -15.60
C ASN A 331 1.58 8.99 -14.62
N CYS A 332 1.95 9.36 -13.42
CA CYS A 332 1.05 9.96 -12.44
C CYS A 332 1.23 11.48 -12.43
N ASP A 333 0.30 12.21 -11.85
CA ASP A 333 0.53 13.64 -11.64
C ASP A 333 1.70 13.82 -10.66
N ILE A 334 1.65 13.13 -9.52
CA ILE A 334 2.72 12.99 -8.54
C ILE A 334 3.06 11.51 -8.40
N GLY A 335 4.33 11.16 -8.32
CA GLY A 335 4.71 9.75 -8.24
C GLY A 335 4.48 9.15 -6.85
N LEU A 336 5.20 9.64 -5.86
CA LEU A 336 5.10 9.18 -4.47
C LEU A 336 5.21 10.37 -3.53
N GLU A 337 4.23 10.49 -2.63
CA GLU A 337 4.21 11.52 -1.59
C GLU A 337 4.26 10.93 -0.18
N VAL A 338 4.99 11.60 0.73
CA VAL A 338 5.08 11.28 2.16
C VAL A 338 4.81 12.55 2.95
N ALA A 339 3.55 12.77 3.31
CA ALA A 339 3.11 14.00 3.94
C ALA A 339 1.91 13.76 4.88
N THR A 340 1.24 14.80 5.28
CA THR A 340 -0.10 14.78 5.88
C THR A 340 -0.78 16.13 5.65
N GLU A 341 -2.08 16.13 5.50
CA GLU A 341 -2.89 17.33 5.37
C GLU A 341 -3.10 18.08 6.70
N HIS A 342 -2.55 17.57 7.80
CA HIS A 342 -2.70 18.12 9.15
C HIS A 342 -1.44 18.79 9.66
N SER A 343 -1.59 19.75 10.57
CA SER A 343 -0.46 20.52 11.13
C SER A 343 -0.08 20.09 12.54
N PRO A 344 1.23 19.86 12.84
CA PRO A 344 1.68 19.61 14.20
C PRO A 344 1.46 20.79 15.16
N GLU A 345 1.07 21.96 14.65
CA GLU A 345 0.67 23.11 15.46
C GLU A 345 -0.74 22.95 16.03
N ASP A 346 -1.60 22.17 15.35
CA ASP A 346 -2.96 21.85 15.82
C ASP A 346 -2.96 20.64 16.76
N ASN A 347 -2.12 19.64 16.47
CA ASN A 347 -1.92 18.48 17.33
C ASN A 347 -0.48 17.94 17.15
N GLU A 348 0.20 17.67 18.25
CA GLU A 348 1.60 17.18 18.24
C GLU A 348 1.79 15.84 17.52
N LEU A 349 0.73 15.04 17.32
CA LEU A 349 0.77 13.79 16.56
C LEU A 349 0.71 13.99 15.05
N PHE A 350 0.24 15.14 14.57
CA PHE A 350 0.04 15.40 13.13
C PHE A 350 1.36 15.55 12.40
N ARG A 351 2.00 14.40 12.16
CA ARG A 351 3.25 14.28 11.42
C ARG A 351 3.45 12.86 10.90
N VAL A 352 4.13 12.75 9.81
CA VAL A 352 4.58 11.47 9.27
C VAL A 352 5.97 11.16 9.79
N THR A 353 6.16 9.95 10.32
CA THR A 353 7.44 9.53 10.90
C THR A 353 7.78 8.07 10.61
N GLY A 354 9.07 7.75 10.55
CA GLY A 354 9.53 6.37 10.42
C GLY A 354 9.23 5.73 9.07
N ILE A 355 9.00 6.52 8.03
CA ILE A 355 8.78 6.01 6.68
C ILE A 355 10.13 5.72 6.02
N ARG A 356 10.25 4.57 5.39
CA ARG A 356 11.37 4.25 4.53
C ARG A 356 10.91 3.98 3.11
N VAL A 357 11.36 4.83 2.18
CA VAL A 357 11.07 4.73 0.73
C VAL A 357 12.34 4.31 0.02
N HIS A 358 12.39 3.07 -0.49
CA HIS A 358 13.61 2.58 -1.12
C HIS A 358 13.39 1.59 -2.26
N ASP A 359 14.38 1.49 -3.12
CA ASP A 359 14.38 0.56 -4.26
C ASP A 359 13.15 0.69 -5.18
N ASN A 360 12.48 1.87 -5.22
CA ASN A 360 11.38 2.12 -6.13
C ASN A 360 11.87 2.69 -7.46
N VAL A 361 11.06 2.49 -8.51
CA VAL A 361 11.24 3.16 -9.81
C VAL A 361 10.06 4.09 -10.03
N ILE A 362 10.34 5.39 -10.23
CA ILE A 362 9.32 6.43 -10.41
C ILE A 362 9.61 7.19 -11.70
N ALA A 363 8.69 7.18 -12.66
CA ALA A 363 9.00 7.65 -14.00
C ALA A 363 7.87 8.44 -14.66
N GLY A 364 8.23 9.55 -15.33
CA GLY A 364 7.31 10.29 -16.20
C GLY A 364 6.16 10.99 -15.51
N CYS A 365 6.28 11.30 -14.22
CA CYS A 365 5.28 12.07 -13.47
C CYS A 365 5.40 13.55 -13.83
N LYS A 366 4.34 14.13 -14.36
CA LYS A 366 4.36 15.45 -15.03
C LYS A 366 3.42 16.50 -14.44
N GLY A 367 2.60 16.16 -13.47
CA GLY A 367 1.80 17.13 -12.76
C GLY A 367 2.67 18.04 -11.89
N TRP A 368 3.68 17.45 -11.22
CA TRP A 368 4.63 18.21 -10.41
C TRP A 368 5.95 17.44 -10.17
N THR A 369 5.93 16.30 -9.47
CA THR A 369 7.17 15.68 -8.99
C THR A 369 7.11 14.15 -9.00
N GLY A 370 8.29 13.53 -9.11
CA GLY A 370 8.41 12.07 -8.94
C GLY A 370 8.28 11.65 -7.48
N LEU A 371 8.97 12.33 -6.56
CA LEU A 371 8.95 12.04 -5.12
C LEU A 371 8.86 13.35 -4.35
N CYS A 372 7.92 13.47 -3.42
CA CYS A 372 7.89 14.58 -2.49
C CYS A 372 7.69 14.12 -1.05
N PHE A 373 8.09 14.96 -0.12
CA PHE A 373 7.84 14.75 1.30
C PHE A 373 7.79 16.07 2.06
N GLY A 374 6.94 16.09 3.08
CA GLY A 374 6.70 17.27 3.92
C GLY A 374 5.30 17.83 3.72
N GLY A 375 5.05 19.03 4.13
CA GLY A 375 3.79 19.73 3.92
C GLY A 375 3.87 20.75 2.80
N TYR A 376 2.90 20.82 1.95
CA TYR A 376 2.85 21.73 0.82
C TYR A 376 2.53 23.18 1.20
N ASP A 377 1.95 23.42 2.37
CA ASP A 377 1.68 24.76 2.91
C ASP A 377 2.44 24.96 4.23
N LYS A 378 2.73 26.21 4.54
CA LYS A 378 3.41 26.61 5.80
C LYS A 378 2.68 26.14 7.07
N ASN A 379 1.42 25.77 6.97
CA ASN A 379 0.56 25.34 8.09
C ASN A 379 0.14 23.87 7.98
N LEU A 380 0.34 23.23 6.85
CA LEU A 380 -0.11 21.86 6.60
C LEU A 380 1.07 20.92 6.40
N GLY A 381 0.96 19.74 6.94
CA GLY A 381 1.91 18.65 6.80
C GLY A 381 3.21 18.83 7.57
N PHE A 382 3.82 17.72 7.90
CA PHE A 382 5.16 17.67 8.46
C PHE A 382 5.72 16.25 8.38
N THR A 383 6.91 16.09 7.82
CA THR A 383 7.58 14.80 7.71
C THR A 383 8.92 14.86 8.43
N GLU A 384 9.14 13.95 9.38
CA GLU A 384 10.40 13.88 10.12
C GLU A 384 10.86 12.43 10.38
N ASP A 385 12.17 12.27 10.54
CA ASP A 385 12.81 10.99 10.87
C ASP A 385 12.52 9.87 9.84
N CYS A 386 12.45 10.24 8.54
CA CYS A 386 12.21 9.32 7.42
C CYS A 386 13.48 9.12 6.58
N GLU A 387 13.52 8.05 5.79
CA GLU A 387 14.64 7.71 4.92
C GLU A 387 14.18 7.44 3.48
N PHE A 388 14.84 8.06 2.51
CA PHE A 388 14.56 7.95 1.07
C PHE A 388 15.85 7.54 0.37
N ASP A 389 15.99 6.25 0.04
CA ASP A 389 17.26 5.71 -0.45
C ASP A 389 17.10 4.70 -1.59
N HIS A 390 18.10 4.61 -2.45
CA HIS A 390 18.18 3.65 -3.57
C HIS A 390 16.99 3.69 -4.55
N ASN A 391 16.25 4.80 -4.61
CA ASN A 391 15.20 4.96 -5.61
C ASN A 391 15.78 5.41 -6.95
N THR A 392 15.11 5.03 -8.03
CA THR A 392 15.43 5.46 -9.40
C THR A 392 14.30 6.32 -9.93
N LEU A 393 14.57 7.60 -10.14
CA LEU A 393 13.61 8.59 -10.64
C LEU A 393 13.98 8.99 -12.06
N VAL A 394 13.03 8.90 -13.01
CA VAL A 394 13.32 9.06 -14.43
C VAL A 394 12.31 9.97 -15.11
N ASP A 395 12.81 11.02 -15.76
CA ASP A 395 12.01 11.93 -16.59
C ASP A 395 10.75 12.51 -15.91
N ASN A 396 10.75 12.64 -14.58
CA ASN A 396 9.71 13.39 -13.87
C ASN A 396 9.95 14.90 -14.07
N GLU A 397 8.96 15.74 -13.88
CA GLU A 397 9.17 17.21 -14.00
C GLU A 397 10.19 17.66 -12.98
N THR A 398 9.91 17.55 -11.71
CA THR A 398 10.87 17.60 -10.61
C THR A 398 11.16 16.18 -10.13
N GLN A 399 12.41 15.81 -9.90
CA GLN A 399 12.71 14.46 -9.42
C GLN A 399 12.36 14.30 -7.94
N ILE A 400 12.82 15.21 -7.09
CA ILE A 400 12.53 15.21 -5.66
C ILE A 400 12.12 16.61 -5.22
N ALA A 401 10.95 16.76 -4.60
CA ALA A 401 10.51 17.98 -3.96
C ALA A 401 10.60 17.83 -2.43
N VAL A 402 11.31 18.75 -1.79
CA VAL A 402 11.50 18.79 -0.34
C VAL A 402 10.69 19.93 0.23
N GLN A 403 9.69 19.59 1.00
CA GLN A 403 8.79 20.53 1.62
C GLN A 403 9.03 20.64 3.13
N ARG A 404 8.09 21.12 3.91
CA ARG A 404 8.18 21.34 5.35
C ARG A 404 8.49 20.05 6.12
N SER A 405 9.77 19.85 6.43
CA SER A 405 10.28 18.59 6.98
C SER A 405 11.61 18.77 7.69
N ARG A 406 12.02 17.81 8.52
CA ARG A 406 13.33 17.81 9.17
C ARG A 406 13.82 16.40 9.51
N ASN A 407 15.11 16.28 9.76
CA ASN A 407 15.79 15.04 10.17
C ASN A 407 15.64 13.87 9.18
N ASN A 408 15.17 14.14 7.96
CA ASN A 408 15.06 13.10 6.95
C ASN A 408 16.39 12.88 6.25
N ARG A 409 16.60 11.68 5.75
CA ARG A 409 17.80 11.29 5.00
C ARG A 409 17.42 10.93 3.57
N VAL A 410 18.03 11.63 2.61
CA VAL A 410 17.83 11.41 1.16
C VAL A 410 19.16 11.07 0.53
N HIS A 411 19.40 9.82 0.23
CA HIS A 411 20.71 9.39 -0.26
C HIS A 411 20.67 8.19 -1.20
N SER A 412 21.74 8.00 -1.95
CA SER A 412 21.91 6.85 -2.86
C SER A 412 20.83 6.72 -3.93
N ASN A 413 20.03 7.77 -4.18
CA ASN A 413 19.04 7.77 -5.23
C ASN A 413 19.68 8.11 -6.58
N LEU A 414 19.07 7.64 -7.67
CA LEU A 414 19.45 7.97 -9.03
C LEU A 414 18.38 8.83 -9.68
N LEU A 415 18.76 10.04 -10.10
CA LEU A 415 17.88 11.04 -10.69
C LEU A 415 18.28 11.22 -12.17
N ILE A 416 17.38 10.90 -13.11
CA ILE A 416 17.69 10.89 -14.55
C ILE A 416 16.66 11.72 -15.30
N GLY A 417 17.11 12.66 -16.13
CA GLY A 417 16.21 13.52 -16.90
C GLY A 417 15.38 14.46 -16.03
N GLY A 418 14.30 14.98 -16.59
CA GLY A 418 13.46 15.97 -15.93
C GLY A 418 14.02 17.39 -15.98
N GLU A 419 13.30 18.35 -15.43
CA GLU A 419 13.70 19.76 -15.41
C GLU A 419 14.53 20.08 -14.18
N THR A 420 14.11 19.60 -13.00
CA THR A 420 14.74 19.89 -11.71
C THR A 420 15.13 18.60 -10.98
N ALA A 421 16.36 18.57 -10.46
CA ALA A 421 16.82 17.41 -9.67
C ALA A 421 16.22 17.38 -8.26
N VAL A 422 16.35 18.49 -7.52
CA VAL A 422 15.81 18.65 -6.18
C VAL A 422 15.29 20.06 -6.02
N GLU A 423 14.03 20.17 -5.70
CA GLU A 423 13.36 21.43 -5.37
C GLU A 423 13.17 21.55 -3.86
N PHE A 424 13.33 22.77 -3.34
CA PHE A 424 13.10 23.08 -1.93
C PHE A 424 12.02 24.16 -1.80
N SER A 425 10.97 23.88 -1.06
CA SER A 425 10.01 24.92 -0.71
C SER A 425 10.66 26.02 0.14
N GLU A 426 10.05 27.21 0.15
CA GLU A 426 10.55 28.33 0.94
C GLU A 426 10.66 28.02 2.44
N ASP A 427 9.75 27.19 2.95
CA ASP A 427 9.68 26.80 4.36
C ASP A 427 10.77 25.82 4.79
N CYS A 428 11.34 25.05 3.85
CA CYS A 428 12.46 24.14 4.13
C CYS A 428 13.79 24.83 4.40
N ARG A 429 13.89 26.13 4.16
CA ARG A 429 15.15 26.90 4.32
C ARG A 429 15.33 27.49 5.70
N LYS A 430 14.46 27.19 6.66
CA LYS A 430 14.61 27.63 8.05
C LYS A 430 15.66 26.79 8.77
N GLU A 431 16.35 27.41 9.76
CA GLU A 431 17.43 26.75 10.52
C GLU A 431 16.97 25.47 11.27
N ASP A 432 15.68 25.32 11.52
CA ASP A 432 15.06 24.18 12.20
C ASP A 432 14.47 23.12 11.25
N MET A 433 14.54 23.36 9.92
CA MET A 433 14.05 22.46 8.87
C MET A 433 15.24 21.86 8.10
N VAL A 434 16.08 21.10 8.79
CA VAL A 434 17.30 20.54 8.20
C VAL A 434 17.12 19.07 7.89
N ASN A 435 17.31 18.70 6.63
CA ASN A 435 17.37 17.33 6.13
C ASN A 435 18.79 17.00 5.66
N GLU A 436 19.21 15.76 5.76
CA GLU A 436 20.47 15.29 5.18
C GLU A 436 20.22 14.79 3.75
N ILE A 437 20.66 15.55 2.75
CA ILE A 437 20.56 15.18 1.35
C ILE A 437 21.95 15.03 0.78
N SER A 438 22.41 13.81 0.57
CA SER A 438 23.79 13.55 0.17
C SER A 438 23.94 12.21 -0.57
N GLY A 439 24.99 12.09 -1.40
CA GLY A 439 25.34 10.83 -2.05
C GLY A 439 24.35 10.36 -3.12
N ASN A 440 23.43 11.22 -3.56
CA ASN A 440 22.58 10.95 -4.71
C ASN A 440 23.37 11.15 -6.01
N ALA A 441 22.96 10.47 -7.07
CA ALA A 441 23.55 10.61 -8.39
C ALA A 441 22.50 11.15 -9.36
N ALA A 442 22.88 12.06 -10.25
CA ALA A 442 21.96 12.59 -11.22
C ALA A 442 22.61 12.79 -12.60
N ALA A 443 21.76 12.75 -13.62
CA ALA A 443 22.20 12.86 -14.99
C ALA A 443 21.11 13.45 -15.89
N GLN A 444 21.53 14.26 -16.88
CA GLN A 444 20.64 14.81 -17.92
C GLN A 444 19.48 15.66 -17.36
N ILE A 445 19.68 16.35 -16.24
CA ILE A 445 18.72 17.30 -15.67
C ILE A 445 18.71 18.58 -16.50
N GLY A 446 17.53 19.13 -16.77
CA GLY A 446 17.35 20.33 -17.59
C GLY A 446 17.91 21.60 -16.95
N ASP A 447 17.70 21.80 -15.66
CA ASP A 447 18.23 22.91 -14.89
C ASP A 447 19.44 22.48 -14.05
N GLU A 448 20.65 22.71 -14.60
CA GLU A 448 21.89 22.39 -13.89
C GLU A 448 22.16 23.33 -12.68
N GLU A 449 21.47 24.47 -12.55
CA GLU A 449 21.64 25.40 -11.43
C GLU A 449 20.89 24.97 -10.17
N SER A 450 19.84 24.14 -10.30
CA SER A 450 19.11 23.54 -9.16
C SER A 450 19.90 22.43 -8.45
N TRP A 451 21.05 22.12 -8.93
CA TRP A 451 21.90 21.03 -8.62
C TRP A 451 22.90 21.36 -7.49
N ASP A 452 22.83 20.63 -6.38
CA ASP A 452 23.86 20.74 -5.33
C ASP A 452 25.14 20.01 -5.78
N PRO A 453 26.31 20.69 -5.80
CA PRO A 453 27.58 20.10 -6.21
C PRO A 453 28.06 18.92 -5.33
N GLY A 454 27.36 18.60 -4.22
CA GLY A 454 27.59 17.42 -3.40
C GLY A 454 27.10 16.10 -4.04
N TYR A 455 26.27 16.17 -5.08
CA TYR A 455 25.80 14.98 -5.77
C TYR A 455 26.85 14.42 -6.73
N GLY A 456 26.97 13.09 -6.77
CA GLY A 456 27.80 12.43 -7.78
C GLY A 456 27.15 12.51 -9.15
N LYS A 457 27.92 12.83 -10.21
CA LYS A 457 27.39 12.84 -11.58
C LYS A 457 27.50 11.46 -12.22
N LEU A 458 26.38 10.82 -12.51
CA LEU A 458 26.28 9.75 -13.47
C LEU A 458 25.75 10.31 -14.80
N TYR A 459 26.28 9.84 -15.90
CA TYR A 459 25.82 10.22 -17.24
C TYR A 459 25.36 8.94 -17.96
N PRO A 460 24.18 8.41 -17.61
CA PRO A 460 23.63 7.29 -18.35
C PRO A 460 23.33 7.75 -19.78
N ASP A 461 23.57 6.85 -20.73
CA ASP A 461 23.23 7.07 -22.10
C ASP A 461 21.70 7.03 -22.24
N ARG A 462 21.11 8.16 -22.63
CA ARG A 462 19.65 8.33 -22.74
C ARG A 462 19.01 7.31 -23.69
N ASP A 463 19.73 6.93 -24.74
CA ASP A 463 19.28 5.89 -25.65
C ASP A 463 19.25 4.51 -24.97
N LYS A 464 20.08 4.29 -23.94
CA LYS A 464 20.02 3.08 -23.12
C LYS A 464 18.92 3.11 -22.08
N VAL A 465 18.46 4.28 -21.64
CA VAL A 465 17.27 4.41 -20.80
C VAL A 465 16.04 4.04 -21.62
N ALA A 466 15.94 4.53 -22.86
CA ALA A 466 14.85 4.23 -23.77
C ALA A 466 14.84 2.77 -24.24
N ASP A 467 16.03 2.22 -24.58
CA ASP A 467 16.17 0.86 -25.11
C ASP A 467 16.41 -0.23 -24.05
N GLY A 468 16.68 0.14 -22.80
CA GLY A 468 17.11 -0.79 -21.77
C GLY A 468 16.83 -0.32 -20.34
N PHE A 469 15.60 0.11 -20.05
CA PHE A 469 15.19 0.49 -18.69
C PHE A 469 15.66 -0.56 -17.68
N ARG A 470 15.49 -1.83 -18.00
CA ARG A 470 15.97 -2.96 -17.19
C ARG A 470 17.50 -2.98 -17.02
N SER A 471 18.27 -2.69 -18.06
CA SER A 471 19.74 -2.68 -17.95
C SER A 471 20.27 -1.50 -17.14
N LEU A 472 19.53 -0.41 -17.08
CA LEU A 472 19.84 0.72 -16.23
C LEU A 472 19.57 0.38 -14.75
N ILE A 473 18.41 -0.17 -14.47
CA ILE A 473 17.99 -0.57 -13.12
C ILE A 473 18.90 -1.68 -12.57
N ASP A 474 19.20 -2.72 -13.36
CA ASP A 474 20.16 -3.79 -12.99
C ASP A 474 21.55 -3.24 -12.64
N GLY A 475 21.93 -2.12 -13.23
CA GLY A 475 23.22 -1.46 -12.98
C GLY A 475 23.29 -0.64 -11.70
N ILE A 476 22.14 -0.29 -11.11
CA ILE A 476 22.04 0.68 -10.00
C ILE A 476 21.72 -0.02 -8.68
N GLY A 477 21.18 -1.22 -8.73
CA GLY A 477 20.83 -2.00 -7.53
C GLY A 477 19.48 -1.63 -6.94
N SER A 478 18.54 -1.10 -7.75
CA SER A 478 17.13 -1.06 -7.33
C SER A 478 16.61 -2.50 -7.20
N GLY A 479 15.85 -2.79 -6.17
CA GLY A 479 15.34 -4.14 -5.92
C GLY A 479 14.30 -4.60 -6.94
N PHE A 480 13.55 -3.66 -7.51
CA PHE A 480 12.48 -3.94 -8.47
C PHE A 480 12.93 -3.73 -9.93
N VAL A 481 12.64 -4.69 -10.78
CA VAL A 481 12.90 -4.63 -12.22
C VAL A 481 11.59 -4.86 -12.97
N PRO A 482 11.00 -3.81 -13.58
CA PRO A 482 9.77 -3.96 -14.36
C PRO A 482 9.94 -4.98 -15.49
N ASP A 483 8.90 -5.70 -15.82
CA ASP A 483 8.91 -6.60 -16.95
C ASP A 483 8.83 -5.85 -18.29
N GLN A 484 8.97 -6.58 -19.42
CA GLN A 484 9.00 -5.94 -20.74
C GLN A 484 7.64 -5.36 -21.15
N GLU A 485 6.55 -5.87 -20.61
CA GLU A 485 5.19 -5.37 -20.90
C GLU A 485 5.01 -3.99 -20.26
N LEU A 486 5.33 -3.84 -18.98
CA LEU A 486 5.31 -2.58 -18.24
C LEU A 486 6.25 -1.54 -18.85
N ILE A 487 7.46 -1.94 -19.20
CA ILE A 487 8.40 -1.07 -19.89
C ILE A 487 7.80 -0.58 -21.24
N SER A 488 7.13 -1.46 -21.97
CA SER A 488 6.48 -1.10 -23.23
C SER A 488 5.30 -0.15 -23.05
N ILE A 489 4.54 -0.28 -21.96
CA ILE A 489 3.45 0.66 -21.61
C ILE A 489 4.06 2.03 -21.34
N TYR A 490 5.07 2.13 -20.48
CA TYR A 490 5.78 3.37 -20.19
C TYR A 490 6.35 4.04 -21.44
N GLN A 491 7.01 3.28 -22.32
CA GLN A 491 7.58 3.81 -23.56
C GLN A 491 6.53 4.38 -24.52
N LYS A 492 5.34 3.78 -24.60
CA LYS A 492 4.24 4.26 -25.45
C LYS A 492 3.58 5.53 -24.90
N SER A 493 3.55 5.69 -23.59
CA SER A 493 2.96 6.88 -22.99
C SER A 493 3.88 8.10 -23.07
N ALA A 494 5.18 7.88 -23.30
CA ALA A 494 6.17 8.95 -23.48
C ALA A 494 6.30 9.45 -24.96
N GLU A 495 5.60 8.83 -25.93
CA GLU A 495 5.50 9.26 -27.33
C GLU A 495 4.31 10.22 -27.52
#